data_7b5d26418ee4a5c5f16f149c0acacded
#
_entry.id   7b5d26418ee4a5c5f16f149c0acacded
#
_cell.length_a   1.000
_cell.length_b   1.000
_cell.length_c   1.000
_cell.angle_alpha   90.00
_cell.angle_beta   90.00
_cell.angle_gamma   90.00
#
_symmetry.space_group_name_H-M   'P 1'
#
loop_
_entity.id
_entity.type
_entity.pdbx_description
1 polymer ?
#
loop_
_entity_poly.entity_id
_entity_poly.type
_entity_poly.pdbx_seq_one_letter_code
_entity_poly.pdbx_strand_id
1 'polypeptide(L)'
;FCDAEIMDAEDPLFILYTSGSTGKPKGMVHTCGGYMVYTSFTFKNVFQYDDGDIYWCTADIGWITGHSYILYGPLSNGATTIMFEGIPSFPNYSRFWQIVEKFGVNQFYTAPTAIRALAKQGSSFLKNCDLSSLKVLGTVGEPINEEAWQWYNKYVGRNNCPIVDTWWQTETGGILISSIPKVIPDKPTFATKPFIGIQPILLDEKGDELKEFNTVGKLCIQYPWPSIARTIWGDHKRYINTYFSAFENKYFTGDGAFRDEDGNFRITGRVDDVIIVSGHNLGTAPIEDAINEHELVAESAIVGFPHEIKGNALYGFITLKQEHENLDDIKKEINILISKKIGPIAKLDKIQMTNGLPKTRSGKIMRRILRKIASK
;
A
#
# COMPACT_ATOMS: atom_id res chain seq x y z
N PHE A 1 -29.62 -18.35 16.79
CA PHE A 1 -29.81 -16.90 16.84
C PHE A 1 -28.91 -16.37 17.95
N CYS A 2 -28.22 -15.29 17.75
CA CYS A 2 -27.38 -14.62 18.72
C CYS A 2 -27.81 -13.17 18.76
N ASP A 3 -28.27 -12.71 19.89
CA ASP A 3 -28.70 -11.33 20.10
C ASP A 3 -27.47 -10.40 20.09
N ALA A 4 -27.68 -9.17 19.65
CA ALA A 4 -26.62 -8.15 19.66
C ALA A 4 -26.37 -7.68 21.08
N GLU A 5 -25.10 -7.61 21.50
CA GLU A 5 -24.71 -7.02 22.77
C GLU A 5 -24.71 -5.49 22.68
N ILE A 6 -25.18 -4.82 23.71
CA ILE A 6 -25.13 -3.35 23.79
C ILE A 6 -23.72 -2.94 24.19
N MET A 7 -23.07 -2.11 23.37
CA MET A 7 -21.70 -1.67 23.55
C MET A 7 -21.62 -0.14 23.60
N ASP A 8 -20.75 0.37 24.44
CA ASP A 8 -20.37 1.78 24.40
C ASP A 8 -19.44 2.07 23.19
N ALA A 9 -19.47 3.31 22.71
CA ALA A 9 -18.65 3.72 21.57
C ALA A 9 -17.13 3.50 21.77
N GLU A 10 -16.65 3.60 23.00
CA GLU A 10 -15.25 3.40 23.37
C GLU A 10 -14.95 1.99 23.91
N ASP A 11 -15.92 1.08 23.93
CA ASP A 11 -15.63 -0.32 24.24
C ASP A 11 -14.70 -0.92 23.19
N PRO A 12 -13.70 -1.72 23.61
CA PRO A 12 -12.79 -2.39 22.67
C PRO A 12 -13.53 -3.31 21.71
N LEU A 13 -13.35 -3.10 20.42
CA LEU A 13 -13.91 -3.96 19.36
C LEU A 13 -12.99 -5.13 19.06
N PHE A 14 -11.71 -4.85 18.87
CA PHE A 14 -10.67 -5.87 18.65
C PHE A 14 -9.26 -5.33 18.96
N ILE A 15 -8.34 -6.28 19.11
CA ILE A 15 -6.89 -6.03 19.20
C ILE A 15 -6.21 -6.71 18.02
N LEU A 16 -5.50 -5.94 17.21
CA LEU A 16 -4.77 -6.48 16.07
C LEU A 16 -3.26 -6.22 16.21
N TYR A 17 -2.48 -7.28 16.18
CA TYR A 17 -1.03 -7.18 16.30
C TYR A 17 -0.35 -6.86 14.98
N THR A 18 0.49 -5.82 15.01
CA THR A 18 1.35 -5.44 13.88
C THR A 18 2.80 -5.76 14.19
N SER A 19 3.56 -6.12 13.15
CA SER A 19 5.02 -6.25 13.27
C SER A 19 5.62 -4.85 13.42
N GLY A 20 6.07 -4.48 14.61
CA GLY A 20 6.84 -3.24 14.80
C GLY A 20 8.19 -3.31 14.07
N SER A 21 8.63 -2.21 13.47
CA SER A 21 9.96 -2.07 12.87
C SER A 21 11.10 -2.29 13.88
N THR A 22 10.83 -2.11 15.17
CA THR A 22 11.81 -2.00 16.24
C THR A 22 11.66 -3.04 17.36
N GLY A 23 11.06 -4.22 17.14
CA GLY A 23 11.04 -5.24 18.19
C GLY A 23 9.71 -5.97 18.40
N LYS A 24 9.15 -5.94 19.61
CA LYS A 24 7.93 -6.67 19.97
C LYS A 24 6.73 -6.22 19.13
N PRO A 25 5.84 -7.11 18.70
CA PRO A 25 4.58 -6.77 18.05
C PRO A 25 3.78 -5.76 18.89
N LYS A 26 3.00 -4.91 18.22
CA LYS A 26 2.12 -3.90 18.84
C LYS A 26 0.68 -4.36 18.67
N GLY A 27 -0.04 -4.60 19.75
CA GLY A 27 -1.47 -4.90 19.73
C GLY A 27 -2.27 -3.60 19.63
N MET A 28 -2.66 -3.21 18.42
CA MET A 28 -3.46 -2.00 18.20
C MET A 28 -4.89 -2.22 18.65
N VAL A 29 -5.39 -1.34 19.52
CA VAL A 29 -6.76 -1.42 20.06
C VAL A 29 -7.66 -0.49 19.29
N HIS A 30 -8.71 -1.03 18.69
CA HIS A 30 -9.79 -0.26 18.08
C HIS A 30 -11.08 -0.40 18.89
N THR A 31 -11.88 0.67 18.94
CA THR A 31 -13.13 0.76 19.70
C THR A 31 -14.35 0.76 18.79
N CYS A 32 -15.51 0.40 19.35
CA CYS A 32 -16.72 0.12 18.58
C CYS A 32 -17.20 1.30 17.73
N GLY A 33 -17.48 2.45 18.36
CA GLY A 33 -18.21 3.53 17.70
C GLY A 33 -17.46 4.19 16.56
N GLY A 34 -16.30 4.80 16.84
CA GLY A 34 -15.55 5.55 15.86
C GLY A 34 -15.05 4.72 14.69
N TYR A 35 -14.58 3.48 14.98
CA TYR A 35 -14.11 2.56 13.95
C TYR A 35 -15.25 2.13 13.01
N MET A 36 -16.41 1.73 13.55
CA MET A 36 -17.56 1.28 12.76
C MET A 36 -18.11 2.40 11.87
N VAL A 37 -18.30 3.60 12.42
CA VAL A 37 -18.77 4.76 11.66
C VAL A 37 -17.81 5.08 10.49
N TYR A 38 -16.52 5.12 10.77
CA TYR A 38 -15.53 5.53 9.77
C TYR A 38 -15.34 4.48 8.68
N THR A 39 -15.24 3.20 9.04
CA THR A 39 -15.09 2.11 8.06
C THR A 39 -16.35 1.96 7.19
N SER A 40 -17.54 2.10 7.77
CA SER A 40 -18.79 2.10 7.04
C SER A 40 -18.85 3.26 6.02
N PHE A 41 -18.52 4.46 6.47
CA PHE A 41 -18.57 5.66 5.63
C PHE A 41 -17.54 5.64 4.51
N THR A 42 -16.29 5.24 4.80
CA THR A 42 -15.23 5.13 3.80
C THR A 42 -15.51 4.02 2.81
N PHE A 43 -16.00 2.87 3.26
CA PHE A 43 -16.40 1.78 2.37
C PHE A 43 -17.41 2.23 1.34
N LYS A 44 -18.52 2.81 1.78
CA LYS A 44 -19.61 3.25 0.88
C LYS A 44 -19.13 4.26 -0.15
N ASN A 45 -18.35 5.25 0.27
CA ASN A 45 -17.97 6.37 -0.59
C ASN A 45 -16.76 6.08 -1.49
N VAL A 46 -15.75 5.37 -1.00
CA VAL A 46 -14.55 5.04 -1.80
C VAL A 46 -14.88 3.99 -2.84
N PHE A 47 -15.61 2.95 -2.46
CA PHE A 47 -15.96 1.87 -3.40
C PHE A 47 -17.27 2.12 -4.16
N GLN A 48 -17.96 3.25 -3.93
CA GLN A 48 -19.24 3.59 -4.58
C GLN A 48 -20.22 2.43 -4.48
N TYR A 49 -20.32 1.84 -3.26
CA TYR A 49 -21.19 0.70 -3.03
C TYR A 49 -22.67 1.11 -3.13
N ASP A 50 -23.42 0.41 -3.97
CA ASP A 50 -24.87 0.49 -4.08
C ASP A 50 -25.52 -0.80 -3.55
N ASP A 51 -26.74 -0.68 -3.05
CA ASP A 51 -27.49 -1.84 -2.53
C ASP A 51 -27.65 -2.92 -3.60
N GLY A 52 -27.28 -4.15 -3.25
CA GLY A 52 -27.29 -5.29 -4.15
C GLY A 52 -25.97 -5.55 -4.87
N ASP A 53 -24.99 -4.66 -4.77
CA ASP A 53 -23.65 -4.91 -5.30
C ASP A 53 -22.95 -6.03 -4.54
N ILE A 54 -22.08 -6.75 -5.25
CA ILE A 54 -21.23 -7.79 -4.69
C ILE A 54 -19.80 -7.25 -4.59
N TYR A 55 -19.32 -7.14 -3.37
CA TYR A 55 -17.98 -6.67 -3.07
C TYR A 55 -17.03 -7.84 -2.79
N TRP A 56 -15.82 -7.75 -3.32
CA TRP A 56 -14.78 -8.72 -3.04
C TRP A 56 -13.44 -8.07 -2.73
N CYS A 57 -12.95 -8.30 -1.52
CA CYS A 57 -11.59 -8.00 -1.09
C CYS A 57 -10.80 -9.30 -0.94
N THR A 58 -9.62 -9.38 -1.56
CA THR A 58 -8.76 -10.58 -1.53
C THR A 58 -7.77 -10.60 -0.37
N ALA A 59 -7.84 -9.63 0.54
CA ALA A 59 -6.97 -9.58 1.71
C ALA A 59 -7.19 -10.78 2.64
N ASP A 60 -6.16 -11.15 3.38
CA ASP A 60 -6.27 -12.11 4.47
C ASP A 60 -7.10 -11.51 5.60
N ILE A 61 -8.06 -12.28 6.13
CA ILE A 61 -8.95 -11.84 7.21
C ILE A 61 -8.21 -11.52 8.51
N GLY A 62 -7.03 -12.06 8.72
CA GLY A 62 -6.18 -11.79 9.87
C GLY A 62 -5.46 -10.43 9.83
N TRP A 63 -5.57 -9.66 8.73
CA TRP A 63 -5.02 -8.33 8.60
C TRP A 63 -6.08 -7.25 8.76
N ILE A 64 -5.64 -6.01 9.02
CA ILE A 64 -6.57 -4.89 9.20
C ILE A 64 -7.47 -4.68 7.96
N THR A 65 -6.98 -4.95 6.76
CA THR A 65 -7.79 -4.83 5.55
C THR A 65 -8.95 -5.83 5.57
N GLY A 66 -8.73 -7.04 6.06
CA GLY A 66 -9.79 -8.01 6.26
C GLY A 66 -10.82 -7.56 7.28
N HIS A 67 -10.36 -7.00 8.42
CA HIS A 67 -11.26 -6.44 9.43
C HIS A 67 -12.08 -5.27 8.87
N SER A 68 -11.40 -4.24 8.35
CA SER A 68 -12.07 -3.00 7.91
C SER A 68 -12.91 -3.18 6.65
N TYR A 69 -12.41 -3.94 5.66
CA TYR A 69 -12.98 -3.98 4.30
C TYR A 69 -13.27 -5.39 3.76
N ILE A 70 -13.39 -6.42 4.63
CA ILE A 70 -14.13 -7.64 4.35
C ILE A 70 -15.32 -7.73 5.31
N LEU A 71 -15.11 -7.39 6.58
CA LEU A 71 -16.14 -7.53 7.62
C LEU A 71 -16.83 -6.19 7.93
N TYR A 72 -16.21 -5.33 8.74
CA TYR A 72 -16.91 -4.24 9.39
C TYR A 72 -17.49 -3.19 8.43
N GLY A 73 -16.69 -2.67 7.49
CA GLY A 73 -17.17 -1.68 6.51
C GLY A 73 -18.28 -2.22 5.60
N PRO A 74 -18.06 -3.34 4.90
CA PRO A 74 -19.08 -3.94 4.04
C PRO A 74 -20.35 -4.36 4.78
N LEU A 75 -20.23 -5.14 5.86
CA LEU A 75 -21.39 -5.69 6.55
C LEU A 75 -22.23 -4.62 7.25
N SER A 76 -21.63 -3.52 7.74
CA SER A 76 -22.38 -2.38 8.30
C SER A 76 -23.17 -1.60 7.23
N ASN A 77 -22.86 -1.80 5.94
CA ASN A 77 -23.63 -1.29 4.82
C ASN A 77 -24.61 -2.33 4.24
N GLY A 78 -24.77 -3.50 4.87
CA GLY A 78 -25.59 -4.58 4.34
C GLY A 78 -25.04 -5.26 3.08
N ALA A 79 -23.75 -5.06 2.78
CA ALA A 79 -23.13 -5.54 1.55
C ALA A 79 -22.98 -7.07 1.54
N THR A 80 -23.16 -7.67 0.35
CA THR A 80 -22.69 -9.02 0.09
C THR A 80 -21.18 -8.98 -0.15
N THR A 81 -20.41 -9.63 0.72
CA THR A 81 -18.96 -9.71 0.63
C THR A 81 -18.49 -11.15 0.40
N ILE A 82 -17.47 -11.32 -0.42
CA ILE A 82 -16.88 -12.63 -0.70
C ILE A 82 -15.68 -12.86 0.20
N MET A 83 -15.67 -13.98 0.93
CA MET A 83 -14.50 -14.51 1.62
C MET A 83 -13.90 -15.62 0.76
N PHE A 84 -12.61 -15.44 0.41
CA PHE A 84 -11.91 -16.35 -0.49
C PHE A 84 -10.81 -17.11 0.23
N GLU A 85 -10.95 -18.44 0.32
CA GLU A 85 -9.92 -19.34 0.78
C GLU A 85 -9.15 -19.91 -0.40
N GLY A 86 -8.01 -19.32 -0.74
CA GLY A 86 -7.20 -19.75 -1.86
C GLY A 86 -6.14 -18.75 -2.28
N ILE A 87 -5.51 -19.04 -3.40
CA ILE A 87 -4.48 -18.19 -4.01
C ILE A 87 -4.84 -17.85 -5.47
N PRO A 88 -4.35 -16.74 -6.02
CA PRO A 88 -4.73 -16.30 -7.37
C PRO A 88 -4.25 -17.24 -8.49
N SER A 89 -3.31 -18.13 -8.21
CA SER A 89 -2.68 -19.03 -9.19
C SER A 89 -3.26 -20.45 -9.21
N PHE A 90 -4.20 -20.80 -8.33
CA PHE A 90 -4.75 -22.16 -8.27
C PHE A 90 -6.24 -22.21 -8.60
N PRO A 91 -6.68 -23.11 -9.50
CA PRO A 91 -5.92 -24.10 -10.26
C PRO A 91 -5.08 -23.49 -11.40
N ASN A 92 -5.35 -22.25 -11.78
CA ASN A 92 -4.60 -21.47 -12.76
C ASN A 92 -4.81 -19.97 -12.54
N TYR A 93 -4.14 -19.13 -13.31
CA TYR A 93 -4.16 -17.66 -13.14
C TYR A 93 -5.48 -16.98 -13.60
N SER A 94 -6.47 -17.73 -14.10
CA SER A 94 -7.84 -17.22 -14.33
C SER A 94 -8.68 -17.20 -13.05
N ARG A 95 -8.19 -17.75 -11.94
CA ARG A 95 -8.98 -18.00 -10.72
C ARG A 95 -9.74 -16.77 -10.23
N PHE A 96 -9.09 -15.63 -10.13
CA PHE A 96 -9.74 -14.40 -9.68
C PHE A 96 -10.85 -13.96 -10.65
N TRP A 97 -10.57 -14.04 -11.93
CA TRP A 97 -11.48 -13.59 -12.97
C TRP A 97 -12.72 -14.50 -13.10
N GLN A 98 -12.54 -15.78 -12.89
CA GLN A 98 -13.65 -16.74 -12.80
C GLN A 98 -14.55 -16.49 -11.58
N ILE A 99 -14.00 -16.01 -10.46
CA ILE A 99 -14.78 -15.63 -9.30
C ILE A 99 -15.56 -14.33 -9.58
N VAL A 100 -14.92 -13.35 -10.22
CA VAL A 100 -15.59 -12.11 -10.64
C VAL A 100 -16.79 -12.43 -11.53
N GLU A 101 -16.60 -13.24 -12.56
CA GLU A 101 -17.65 -13.67 -13.48
C GLU A 101 -18.75 -14.45 -12.76
N LYS A 102 -18.37 -15.49 -12.02
CA LYS A 102 -19.31 -16.40 -11.35
C LYS A 102 -20.27 -15.70 -10.40
N PHE A 103 -19.78 -14.70 -9.67
CA PHE A 103 -20.54 -14.01 -8.64
C PHE A 103 -20.99 -12.61 -9.07
N GLY A 104 -20.62 -12.14 -10.26
CA GLY A 104 -20.98 -10.81 -10.73
C GLY A 104 -20.39 -9.69 -9.84
N VAL A 105 -19.11 -9.82 -9.48
CA VAL A 105 -18.43 -8.86 -8.57
C VAL A 105 -18.45 -7.45 -9.15
N ASN A 106 -18.88 -6.48 -8.34
CA ASN A 106 -18.96 -5.08 -8.74
C ASN A 106 -17.75 -4.27 -8.25
N GLN A 107 -17.28 -4.50 -7.03
CA GLN A 107 -16.09 -3.86 -6.50
C GLN A 107 -15.03 -4.92 -6.17
N PHE A 108 -13.83 -4.73 -6.73
CA PHE A 108 -12.71 -5.65 -6.53
C PHE A 108 -11.51 -4.95 -5.89
N TYR A 109 -11.12 -5.38 -4.70
CA TYR A 109 -10.08 -4.76 -3.88
C TYR A 109 -8.96 -5.75 -3.57
N THR A 110 -7.73 -5.44 -3.95
CA THR A 110 -6.60 -6.37 -3.83
C THR A 110 -5.27 -5.64 -3.60
N ALA A 111 -4.21 -6.41 -3.34
CA ALA A 111 -2.88 -5.84 -3.17
C ALA A 111 -2.14 -5.67 -4.51
N PRO A 112 -1.34 -4.61 -4.71
CA PRO A 112 -0.47 -4.44 -5.87
C PRO A 112 0.43 -5.64 -6.16
N THR A 113 0.92 -6.33 -5.12
CA THR A 113 1.67 -7.58 -5.29
C THR A 113 0.89 -8.67 -6.03
N ALA A 114 -0.40 -8.83 -5.76
CA ALA A 114 -1.24 -9.78 -6.49
C ALA A 114 -1.42 -9.35 -7.95
N ILE A 115 -1.62 -8.05 -8.19
CA ILE A 115 -1.74 -7.49 -9.54
C ILE A 115 -0.45 -7.73 -10.34
N ARG A 116 0.72 -7.42 -9.77
CA ARG A 116 2.03 -7.67 -10.43
C ARG A 116 2.24 -9.15 -10.74
N ALA A 117 1.88 -10.03 -9.81
CA ALA A 117 2.00 -11.48 -10.04
C ALA A 117 1.11 -11.97 -11.19
N LEU A 118 -0.10 -11.44 -11.31
CA LEU A 118 -1.02 -11.76 -12.38
C LEU A 118 -0.59 -11.11 -13.71
N ALA A 119 -0.17 -9.85 -13.69
CA ALA A 119 0.33 -9.13 -14.86
C ALA A 119 1.54 -9.84 -15.50
N LYS A 120 2.45 -10.37 -14.68
CA LYS A 120 3.59 -11.19 -15.14
C LYS A 120 3.18 -12.38 -16.00
N GLN A 121 1.98 -12.94 -15.77
CA GLN A 121 1.46 -14.06 -16.55
C GLN A 121 0.78 -13.64 -17.86
N GLY A 122 0.73 -12.33 -18.10
CA GLY A 122 0.06 -11.75 -19.28
C GLY A 122 -1.45 -11.65 -19.14
N SER A 123 -2.12 -11.30 -20.23
CA SER A 123 -3.56 -11.05 -20.25
C SER A 123 -4.40 -12.21 -20.79
N SER A 124 -3.77 -13.33 -21.23
CA SER A 124 -4.47 -14.46 -21.82
C SER A 124 -5.47 -15.13 -20.87
N PHE A 125 -5.17 -15.11 -19.57
CA PHE A 125 -6.02 -15.69 -18.52
C PHE A 125 -7.31 -14.92 -18.23
N LEU A 126 -7.45 -13.70 -18.79
CA LEU A 126 -8.68 -12.91 -18.69
C LEU A 126 -9.62 -13.08 -19.87
N LYS A 127 -9.12 -13.59 -21.02
CA LYS A 127 -9.85 -13.56 -22.31
C LYS A 127 -11.20 -14.26 -22.28
N ASN A 128 -11.33 -15.32 -21.49
CA ASN A 128 -12.53 -16.14 -21.42
C ASN A 128 -13.38 -15.87 -20.18
N CYS A 129 -13.14 -14.74 -19.48
CA CYS A 129 -13.90 -14.35 -18.30
C CYS A 129 -14.66 -13.05 -18.56
N ASP A 130 -15.93 -13.02 -18.20
CA ASP A 130 -16.73 -11.80 -18.24
C ASP A 130 -16.47 -10.96 -16.99
N LEU A 131 -15.88 -9.78 -17.18
CA LEU A 131 -15.59 -8.80 -16.14
C LEU A 131 -16.49 -7.57 -16.25
N SER A 132 -17.58 -7.64 -17.01
CA SER A 132 -18.45 -6.48 -17.27
C SER A 132 -19.22 -6.00 -16.04
N SER A 133 -19.32 -6.85 -15.01
CA SER A 133 -19.93 -6.49 -13.72
C SER A 133 -19.09 -5.52 -12.89
N LEU A 134 -17.78 -5.43 -13.13
CA LEU A 134 -16.88 -4.56 -12.36
C LEU A 134 -17.23 -3.08 -12.55
N LYS A 135 -17.37 -2.37 -11.45
CA LYS A 135 -17.64 -0.92 -11.37
C LYS A 135 -16.47 -0.14 -10.82
N VAL A 136 -15.78 -0.67 -9.80
CA VAL A 136 -14.63 -0.04 -9.13
C VAL A 136 -13.55 -1.09 -8.85
N LEU A 137 -12.33 -0.71 -9.14
CA LEU A 137 -11.13 -1.47 -8.77
C LEU A 137 -10.40 -0.76 -7.63
N GLY A 138 -9.81 -1.50 -6.71
CA GLY A 138 -9.07 -0.89 -5.61
C GLY A 138 -7.74 -1.59 -5.34
N THR A 139 -6.80 -0.81 -4.76
CA THR A 139 -5.48 -1.29 -4.32
C THR A 139 -5.16 -0.86 -2.90
N VAL A 140 -4.42 -1.71 -2.17
CA VAL A 140 -4.12 -1.51 -0.75
C VAL A 140 -2.81 -2.18 -0.32
N GLY A 141 -2.21 -1.62 0.72
CA GLY A 141 -1.13 -2.23 1.50
C GLY A 141 0.27 -1.84 1.09
N GLU A 142 0.46 -1.39 -0.13
CA GLU A 142 1.70 -0.85 -0.66
C GLU A 142 1.41 0.09 -1.85
N PRO A 143 2.30 1.02 -2.21
CA PRO A 143 2.14 1.79 -3.43
C PRO A 143 2.08 0.89 -4.67
N ILE A 144 1.17 1.19 -5.59
CA ILE A 144 1.12 0.52 -6.89
C ILE A 144 2.05 1.23 -7.87
N ASN A 145 2.90 0.47 -8.57
CA ASN A 145 3.73 1.01 -9.63
C ASN A 145 2.91 1.25 -10.93
N GLU A 146 3.40 2.12 -11.79
CA GLU A 146 2.66 2.55 -12.97
C GLU A 146 2.36 1.39 -13.93
N GLU A 147 3.30 0.48 -14.17
CA GLU A 147 3.11 -0.67 -15.05
C GLU A 147 1.94 -1.57 -14.58
N ALA A 148 1.90 -1.87 -13.29
CA ALA A 148 0.83 -2.68 -12.69
C ALA A 148 -0.51 -1.92 -12.73
N TRP A 149 -0.51 -0.62 -12.47
CA TRP A 149 -1.70 0.21 -12.55
C TRP A 149 -2.26 0.23 -13.97
N GLN A 150 -1.42 0.46 -14.99
CA GLN A 150 -1.82 0.45 -16.40
C GLN A 150 -2.35 -0.91 -16.84
N TRP A 151 -1.69 -2.00 -16.42
CA TRP A 151 -2.17 -3.35 -16.70
C TRP A 151 -3.55 -3.60 -16.06
N TYR A 152 -3.71 -3.19 -14.80
CA TYR A 152 -4.97 -3.34 -14.04
C TYR A 152 -6.11 -2.55 -14.69
N ASN A 153 -5.85 -1.29 -15.03
CA ASN A 153 -6.80 -0.44 -15.74
C ASN A 153 -7.21 -1.03 -17.09
N LYS A 154 -6.22 -1.38 -17.93
CA LYS A 154 -6.46 -1.82 -19.31
C LYS A 154 -7.14 -3.17 -19.40
N TYR A 155 -6.65 -4.17 -18.66
CA TYR A 155 -7.07 -5.55 -18.84
C TYR A 155 -8.19 -5.98 -17.88
N VAL A 156 -8.18 -5.49 -16.66
CA VAL A 156 -9.22 -5.83 -15.67
C VAL A 156 -10.35 -4.81 -15.73
N GLY A 157 -10.03 -3.53 -15.63
CA GLY A 157 -10.98 -2.42 -15.67
C GLY A 157 -11.49 -2.08 -17.07
N ARG A 158 -10.85 -2.60 -18.14
CA ARG A 158 -11.19 -2.32 -19.56
C ARG A 158 -11.25 -0.82 -19.87
N ASN A 159 -10.43 -0.01 -19.18
CA ASN A 159 -10.38 1.47 -19.19
C ASN A 159 -11.72 2.14 -18.80
N ASN A 160 -12.63 1.42 -18.14
CA ASN A 160 -13.94 1.93 -17.74
C ASN A 160 -14.14 1.94 -16.22
N CYS A 161 -13.33 1.22 -15.45
CA CYS A 161 -13.42 1.17 -13.99
C CYS A 161 -12.40 2.13 -13.38
N PRO A 162 -12.81 3.08 -12.54
CA PRO A 162 -11.87 3.87 -11.75
C PRO A 162 -11.08 2.97 -10.81
N ILE A 163 -9.81 3.34 -10.57
CA ILE A 163 -8.94 2.64 -9.64
C ILE A 163 -8.76 3.50 -8.40
N VAL A 164 -9.25 3.02 -7.26
CA VAL A 164 -9.03 3.66 -5.96
C VAL A 164 -7.77 3.07 -5.32
N ASP A 165 -6.66 3.80 -5.39
CA ASP A 165 -5.44 3.46 -4.66
C ASP A 165 -5.53 4.07 -3.26
N THR A 166 -5.62 3.21 -2.25
CA THR A 166 -5.96 3.63 -0.89
C THR A 166 -4.75 3.62 0.01
N TRP A 167 -4.49 4.74 0.68
CA TRP A 167 -3.48 4.78 1.74
C TRP A 167 -4.14 4.87 3.12
N TRP A 168 -3.73 3.96 3.97
CA TRP A 168 -4.11 3.85 5.37
C TRP A 168 -3.26 2.79 6.08
N GLN A 169 -3.43 2.65 7.39
CA GLN A 169 -2.62 1.77 8.22
C GLN A 169 -3.52 0.99 9.19
N THR A 170 -2.98 -0.04 9.85
CA THR A 170 -3.66 -0.72 10.96
C THR A 170 -4.06 0.29 12.04
N GLU A 171 -3.16 1.20 12.34
CA GLU A 171 -3.33 2.26 13.33
C GLU A 171 -4.44 3.27 12.96
N THR A 172 -4.68 3.48 11.68
CA THR A 172 -5.71 4.42 11.24
C THR A 172 -7.11 3.82 11.21
N GLY A 173 -7.22 2.50 11.15
CA GLY A 173 -8.47 1.75 11.13
C GLY A 173 -9.23 1.79 9.82
N GLY A 174 -9.12 2.87 9.05
CA GLY A 174 -9.77 3.06 7.77
C GLY A 174 -8.97 3.95 6.81
N ILE A 175 -9.47 4.10 5.58
CA ILE A 175 -8.84 4.83 4.47
C ILE A 175 -8.74 6.33 4.81
N LEU A 176 -7.53 6.89 4.72
CA LEU A 176 -7.30 8.32 4.96
C LEU A 176 -7.05 9.11 3.67
N ILE A 177 -6.43 8.49 2.66
CA ILE A 177 -6.15 9.15 1.37
C ILE A 177 -6.56 8.19 0.26
N SER A 178 -7.38 8.66 -0.68
CA SER A 178 -7.83 7.88 -1.84
C SER A 178 -8.50 8.78 -2.87
N SER A 179 -8.53 8.34 -4.12
CA SER A 179 -9.51 8.86 -5.09
C SER A 179 -10.94 8.47 -4.66
N ILE A 180 -11.91 9.24 -5.14
CA ILE A 180 -13.34 8.96 -4.97
C ILE A 180 -13.97 9.02 -6.35
N PRO A 181 -14.43 7.90 -6.92
CA PRO A 181 -14.98 7.88 -8.26
C PRO A 181 -16.03 8.97 -8.47
N LYS A 182 -16.01 9.64 -9.62
CA LYS A 182 -16.87 10.78 -10.02
C LYS A 182 -16.63 12.09 -9.25
N VAL A 183 -15.85 12.10 -8.17
CA VAL A 183 -15.58 13.30 -7.35
C VAL A 183 -14.09 13.66 -7.39
N ILE A 184 -13.24 12.69 -7.12
CA ILE A 184 -11.79 12.84 -7.14
C ILE A 184 -11.25 11.82 -8.15
N PRO A 185 -10.70 12.28 -9.29
CA PRO A 185 -10.16 11.38 -10.30
C PRO A 185 -8.98 10.59 -9.74
N ASP A 186 -8.84 9.37 -10.22
CA ASP A 186 -7.67 8.56 -9.97
C ASP A 186 -6.46 9.09 -10.77
N LYS A 187 -5.28 8.80 -10.23
CA LYS A 187 -4.01 9.15 -10.86
C LYS A 187 -3.03 8.01 -10.64
N PRO A 188 -2.42 7.47 -11.71
CA PRO A 188 -1.45 6.38 -11.57
C PRO A 188 -0.38 6.67 -10.54
N THR A 189 -0.13 5.72 -9.64
CA THR A 189 0.87 5.78 -8.56
C THR A 189 0.56 6.73 -7.39
N PHE A 190 -0.55 7.46 -7.41
CA PHE A 190 -0.95 8.38 -6.35
C PHE A 190 -2.13 7.84 -5.55
N ALA A 191 -2.06 7.94 -4.23
CA ALA A 191 -3.23 7.75 -3.37
C ALA A 191 -4.24 8.92 -3.51
N THR A 192 -3.84 10.01 -4.13
CA THR A 192 -4.58 11.20 -4.51
C THR A 192 -4.95 12.14 -3.34
N LYS A 193 -6.22 12.30 -2.99
CA LYS A 193 -6.66 13.34 -2.05
C LYS A 193 -6.97 12.78 -0.67
N PRO A 194 -6.80 13.60 0.38
CA PRO A 194 -7.30 13.21 1.69
C PRO A 194 -8.82 13.02 1.66
N PHE A 195 -9.25 11.98 2.38
CA PHE A 195 -10.67 11.73 2.58
C PHE A 195 -11.30 12.82 3.47
N ILE A 196 -12.60 12.95 3.41
CA ILE A 196 -13.36 14.00 4.14
C ILE A 196 -13.01 13.99 5.62
N GLY A 197 -12.62 15.16 6.15
CA GLY A 197 -12.21 15.34 7.55
C GLY A 197 -10.75 15.04 7.85
N ILE A 198 -9.99 14.45 6.91
CA ILE A 198 -8.58 14.14 7.09
C ILE A 198 -7.71 15.33 6.63
N GLN A 199 -6.75 15.73 7.46
CA GLN A 199 -5.84 16.82 7.18
C GLN A 199 -4.39 16.36 7.24
N PRO A 200 -3.87 15.77 6.16
CA PRO A 200 -2.46 15.39 6.07
C PRO A 200 -1.59 16.62 5.88
N ILE A 201 -0.44 16.62 6.53
CA ILE A 201 0.62 17.61 6.35
C ILE A 201 1.95 16.90 6.12
N LEU A 202 2.85 17.57 5.41
CA LEU A 202 4.20 17.11 5.17
C LEU A 202 5.16 17.96 6.02
N LEU A 203 5.99 17.30 6.82
CA LEU A 203 6.94 17.95 7.70
C LEU A 203 8.38 17.61 7.30
N ASP A 204 9.27 18.56 7.49
CA ASP A 204 10.71 18.35 7.40
C ASP A 204 11.29 17.66 8.66
N GLU A 205 12.61 17.54 8.72
CA GLU A 205 13.33 16.96 9.87
C GLU A 205 13.17 17.77 11.16
N LYS A 206 12.90 19.08 11.06
CA LYS A 206 12.73 19.98 12.21
C LYS A 206 11.27 20.06 12.67
N GLY A 207 10.34 19.56 11.88
CA GLY A 207 8.91 19.63 12.14
C GLY A 207 8.23 20.86 11.51
N ASP A 208 8.93 21.56 10.63
CA ASP A 208 8.36 22.66 9.86
C ASP A 208 7.56 22.12 8.68
N GLU A 209 6.43 22.77 8.37
CA GLU A 209 5.56 22.36 7.27
C GLU A 209 6.18 22.66 5.91
N LEU A 210 6.31 21.63 5.08
CA LEU A 210 6.73 21.73 3.68
C LEU A 210 5.54 22.18 2.82
N LYS A 211 5.63 23.39 2.28
CA LYS A 211 4.60 23.97 1.40
C LYS A 211 4.89 23.76 -0.08
N GLU A 212 6.13 23.50 -0.42
CA GLU A 212 6.61 23.25 -1.77
C GLU A 212 6.02 21.96 -2.32
N PHE A 213 5.59 22.01 -3.58
CA PHE A 213 5.14 20.83 -4.31
C PHE A 213 6.31 19.93 -4.69
N ASN A 214 6.04 18.65 -4.88
CA ASN A 214 7.01 17.63 -5.29
C ASN A 214 8.21 17.46 -4.34
N THR A 215 8.09 17.99 -3.11
CA THR A 215 9.11 17.85 -2.07
C THR A 215 8.69 16.77 -1.09
N VAL A 216 9.57 15.77 -0.92
CA VAL A 216 9.31 14.64 -0.01
C VAL A 216 9.45 15.09 1.44
N GLY A 217 8.41 14.82 2.22
CA GLY A 217 8.37 15.07 3.66
C GLY A 217 7.83 13.89 4.45
N LYS A 218 7.87 14.03 5.76
CA LYS A 218 7.26 13.08 6.71
C LYS A 218 5.76 13.33 6.75
N LEU A 219 4.99 12.31 6.41
CA LEU A 219 3.53 12.40 6.41
C LEU A 219 3.01 12.34 7.84
N CYS A 220 2.30 13.38 8.23
CA CYS A 220 1.60 13.47 9.51
C CYS A 220 0.12 13.79 9.28
N ILE A 221 -0.74 13.42 10.23
CA ILE A 221 -2.14 13.83 10.25
C ILE A 221 -2.32 14.84 11.39
N GLN A 222 -2.88 15.99 11.06
CA GLN A 222 -2.95 17.14 11.97
C GLN A 222 -3.99 16.99 13.07
N TYR A 223 -5.14 16.39 12.77
CA TYR A 223 -6.24 16.22 13.72
C TYR A 223 -6.67 14.75 13.80
N PRO A 224 -7.20 14.31 14.96
CA PRO A 224 -7.70 12.96 15.10
C PRO A 224 -8.93 12.71 14.21
N TRP A 225 -9.17 11.47 13.87
CA TRP A 225 -10.33 10.98 13.11
C TRP A 225 -11.01 9.83 13.88
N PRO A 226 -12.26 9.48 13.56
CA PRO A 226 -13.04 8.56 14.39
C PRO A 226 -12.41 7.17 14.57
N SER A 227 -11.78 6.60 13.53
CA SER A 227 -11.23 5.23 13.58
C SER A 227 -9.77 5.13 14.02
N ILE A 228 -9.16 6.21 14.51
CA ILE A 228 -7.79 6.13 15.04
C ILE A 228 -7.73 5.11 16.18
N ALA A 229 -6.71 4.24 16.18
CA ALA A 229 -6.48 3.32 17.29
C ALA A 229 -6.32 4.07 18.63
N ARG A 230 -6.90 3.55 19.68
CA ARG A 230 -6.88 4.23 20.97
C ARG A 230 -5.59 4.02 21.75
N THR A 231 -4.95 2.88 21.56
CA THR A 231 -3.72 2.54 22.29
C THR A 231 -3.03 1.30 21.70
N ILE A 232 -1.84 1.00 22.23
CA ILE A 232 -1.23 -0.33 22.16
C ILE A 232 -1.65 -1.09 23.44
N TRP A 233 -2.20 -2.28 23.27
CA TRP A 233 -2.64 -3.13 24.37
C TRP A 233 -1.53 -3.36 25.39
N GLY A 234 -1.81 -2.98 26.65
CA GLY A 234 -0.88 -3.11 27.76
C GLY A 234 0.33 -2.13 27.73
N ASP A 235 0.42 -1.21 26.73
CA ASP A 235 1.57 -0.31 26.61
C ASP A 235 1.20 1.04 25.98
N HIS A 236 0.36 1.82 26.67
CA HIS A 236 -0.08 3.14 26.21
C HIS A 236 1.12 4.11 26.02
N LYS A 237 2.13 4.03 26.87
CA LYS A 237 3.33 4.87 26.76
C LYS A 237 4.04 4.65 25.41
N ARG A 238 4.14 3.40 24.97
CA ARG A 238 4.71 3.06 23.67
C ARG A 238 3.86 3.62 22.52
N TYR A 239 2.53 3.63 22.65
CA TYR A 239 1.63 4.23 21.67
C TYR A 239 1.94 5.73 21.49
N ILE A 240 1.96 6.48 22.58
CA ILE A 240 2.30 7.91 22.55
C ILE A 240 3.70 8.13 21.98
N ASN A 241 4.69 7.38 22.46
CA ASN A 241 6.07 7.52 22.00
C ASN A 241 6.26 7.22 20.52
N THR A 242 5.48 6.27 19.97
CA THR A 242 5.63 5.86 18.56
C THR A 242 4.98 6.86 17.60
N TYR A 243 3.79 7.37 17.96
CA TYR A 243 2.95 8.10 17.01
C TYR A 243 2.80 9.59 17.28
N PHE A 244 3.11 10.06 18.49
CA PHE A 244 2.85 11.46 18.91
C PHE A 244 4.05 12.18 19.50
N SER A 245 5.17 11.50 19.77
CA SER A 245 6.34 12.15 20.36
C SER A 245 7.26 12.82 19.34
N ALA A 246 7.23 12.39 18.08
CA ALA A 246 8.10 12.94 17.04
C ALA A 246 7.68 14.37 16.64
N PHE A 247 6.38 14.65 16.62
CA PHE A 247 5.81 15.94 16.26
C PHE A 247 4.65 16.27 17.18
N GLU A 248 4.78 17.36 17.91
CA GLU A 248 3.79 17.77 18.92
C GLU A 248 2.39 17.92 18.31
N ASN A 249 1.38 17.34 18.98
CA ASN A 249 -0.03 17.37 18.60
C ASN A 249 -0.36 16.84 17.18
N LYS A 250 0.50 15.98 16.62
CA LYS A 250 0.29 15.39 15.29
C LYS A 250 0.49 13.89 15.33
N TYR A 251 -0.34 13.17 14.60
CA TYR A 251 -0.13 11.73 14.39
C TYR A 251 0.96 11.54 13.33
N PHE A 252 2.10 10.99 13.72
CA PHE A 252 3.18 10.64 12.81
C PHE A 252 2.95 9.25 12.22
N THR A 253 2.76 9.18 10.92
CA THR A 253 2.43 7.93 10.22
C THR A 253 3.61 6.97 10.07
N GLY A 254 4.83 7.49 10.15
CA GLY A 254 6.06 6.78 9.80
C GLY A 254 6.22 6.54 8.30
N ASP A 255 5.41 7.17 7.46
CA ASP A 255 5.51 7.14 6.01
C ASP A 255 6.01 8.49 5.48
N GLY A 256 6.78 8.43 4.39
CA GLY A 256 7.14 9.58 3.59
C GLY A 256 6.12 9.77 2.46
N ALA A 257 5.90 11.02 2.08
CA ALA A 257 5.06 11.37 0.96
C ALA A 257 5.49 12.70 0.34
N PHE A 258 5.02 12.99 -0.87
CA PHE A 258 5.03 14.32 -1.44
C PHE A 258 3.66 14.66 -1.99
N ARG A 259 3.44 15.95 -2.24
CA ARG A 259 2.21 16.47 -2.84
C ARG A 259 2.56 17.12 -4.17
N ASP A 260 1.83 16.78 -5.23
CA ASP A 260 1.98 17.42 -6.52
C ASP A 260 1.27 18.80 -6.58
N GLU A 261 1.39 19.51 -7.70
CA GLU A 261 0.81 20.84 -7.93
C GLU A 261 -0.72 20.83 -7.87
N ASP A 262 -1.35 19.70 -8.21
CA ASP A 262 -2.79 19.50 -8.10
C ASP A 262 -3.22 19.14 -6.66
N GLY A 263 -2.26 18.97 -5.74
CA GLY A 263 -2.46 18.60 -4.35
C GLY A 263 -2.74 17.11 -4.13
N ASN A 264 -2.37 16.24 -5.07
CA ASN A 264 -2.45 14.79 -4.89
C ASN A 264 -1.24 14.29 -4.09
N PHE A 265 -1.49 13.38 -3.15
CA PHE A 265 -0.46 12.74 -2.35
C PHE A 265 0.05 11.46 -3.01
N ARG A 266 1.37 11.35 -3.12
CA ARG A 266 2.06 10.11 -3.45
C ARG A 266 2.87 9.64 -2.27
N ILE A 267 2.66 8.39 -1.86
CA ILE A 267 3.41 7.77 -0.77
C ILE A 267 4.74 7.26 -1.32
N THR A 268 5.83 7.63 -0.67
CA THR A 268 7.20 7.27 -1.11
C THR A 268 7.78 6.08 -0.35
N GLY A 269 7.04 5.56 0.62
CA GLY A 269 7.42 4.42 1.45
C GLY A 269 7.60 4.80 2.92
N ARG A 270 8.10 3.86 3.71
CA ARG A 270 8.37 4.09 5.14
C ARG A 270 9.53 5.06 5.32
N VAL A 271 9.42 5.97 6.29
CA VAL A 271 10.54 6.87 6.67
C VAL A 271 11.76 6.05 7.11
N ASP A 272 11.54 4.91 7.79
CA ASP A 272 12.60 3.96 8.15
C ASP A 272 13.27 3.31 6.93
N ASP A 273 12.64 3.36 5.76
CA ASP A 273 13.14 2.84 4.48
C ASP A 273 13.70 3.97 3.58
N VAL A 274 13.60 5.23 3.99
CA VAL A 274 14.29 6.35 3.34
C VAL A 274 15.80 6.19 3.55
N ILE A 275 16.55 6.26 2.46
CA ILE A 275 18.00 6.07 2.47
C ILE A 275 18.64 7.45 2.26
N ILE A 276 19.46 7.88 3.21
CA ILE A 276 20.18 9.14 3.09
C ILE A 276 21.49 8.86 2.34
N VAL A 277 21.56 9.28 1.08
CA VAL A 277 22.74 9.15 0.25
C VAL A 277 23.34 10.53 0.02
N SER A 278 24.56 10.76 0.47
CA SER A 278 25.26 12.06 0.32
C SER A 278 24.42 13.26 0.76
N GLY A 279 23.64 13.11 1.85
CA GLY A 279 22.78 14.15 2.40
C GLY A 279 21.40 14.29 1.74
N HIS A 280 21.07 13.47 0.74
CA HIS A 280 19.77 13.48 0.07
C HIS A 280 18.91 12.32 0.55
N ASN A 281 17.65 12.61 0.88
CA ASN A 281 16.66 11.62 1.26
C ASN A 281 16.08 10.94 0.02
N LEU A 282 16.36 9.66 -0.17
CA LEU A 282 15.87 8.85 -1.27
C LEU A 282 14.83 7.85 -0.76
N GLY A 283 13.59 7.99 -1.21
CA GLY A 283 12.55 6.98 -1.00
C GLY A 283 12.82 5.74 -1.85
N THR A 284 12.60 4.55 -1.30
CA THR A 284 12.85 3.30 -2.03
C THR A 284 11.81 3.05 -3.13
N ALA A 285 10.55 3.41 -2.90
CA ALA A 285 9.45 3.13 -3.82
C ALA A 285 9.64 3.80 -5.21
N PRO A 286 10.00 5.09 -5.34
CA PRO A 286 10.25 5.69 -6.65
C PRO A 286 11.40 5.02 -7.42
N ILE A 287 12.44 4.53 -6.71
CA ILE A 287 13.57 3.83 -7.34
C ILE A 287 13.11 2.45 -7.82
N GLU A 288 12.37 1.73 -6.98
CA GLU A 288 11.78 0.43 -7.32
C GLU A 288 10.81 0.55 -8.51
N ASP A 289 10.00 1.60 -8.56
CA ASP A 289 9.12 1.90 -9.70
C ASP A 289 9.92 2.05 -10.99
N ALA A 290 10.99 2.87 -10.96
CA ALA A 290 11.85 3.06 -12.14
C ALA A 290 12.50 1.76 -12.59
N ILE A 291 12.96 0.90 -11.68
CA ILE A 291 13.55 -0.39 -12.01
C ILE A 291 12.52 -1.34 -12.61
N ASN A 292 11.31 -1.35 -12.07
CA ASN A 292 10.24 -2.25 -12.50
C ASN A 292 9.69 -1.91 -13.91
N GLU A 293 9.98 -0.71 -14.46
CA GLU A 293 9.70 -0.38 -15.85
C GLU A 293 10.60 -1.12 -16.86
N HIS A 294 11.73 -1.66 -16.39
CA HIS A 294 12.60 -2.44 -17.27
C HIS A 294 11.91 -3.75 -17.69
N GLU A 295 11.80 -4.00 -18.98
CA GLU A 295 11.01 -5.10 -19.55
C GLU A 295 11.35 -6.49 -19.01
N LEU A 296 12.60 -6.73 -18.64
CA LEU A 296 13.07 -8.00 -18.08
C LEU A 296 12.89 -8.12 -16.57
N VAL A 297 12.58 -7.04 -15.86
CA VAL A 297 12.43 -7.05 -14.41
C VAL A 297 11.03 -7.52 -14.02
N ALA A 298 10.96 -8.45 -13.08
CA ALA A 298 9.71 -8.92 -12.51
C ALA A 298 9.36 -8.16 -11.23
N GLU A 299 10.37 -7.90 -10.39
CA GLU A 299 10.21 -7.29 -9.07
C GLU A 299 11.56 -6.79 -8.57
N SER A 300 11.54 -5.71 -7.80
CA SER A 300 12.74 -5.17 -7.16
C SER A 300 12.50 -4.77 -5.71
N ALA A 301 13.58 -4.74 -4.93
CA ALA A 301 13.59 -4.19 -3.57
C ALA A 301 14.91 -3.46 -3.32
N ILE A 302 14.81 -2.23 -2.82
CA ILE A 302 15.97 -1.39 -2.52
C ILE A 302 16.14 -1.29 -1.01
N VAL A 303 17.40 -1.39 -0.56
CA VAL A 303 17.79 -1.13 0.81
C VAL A 303 19.07 -0.32 0.86
N GLY A 304 19.25 0.44 1.93
CA GLY A 304 20.51 1.11 2.22
C GLY A 304 21.52 0.17 2.86
N PHE A 305 22.79 0.39 2.58
CA PHE A 305 23.90 -0.22 3.31
C PHE A 305 24.98 0.83 3.61
N PRO A 306 25.77 0.67 4.69
CA PRO A 306 26.81 1.63 5.06
C PRO A 306 27.86 1.80 3.95
N HIS A 307 28.23 3.05 3.67
CA HIS A 307 29.24 3.40 2.68
C HIS A 307 30.16 4.50 3.22
N GLU A 308 31.48 4.31 3.13
CA GLU A 308 32.48 5.16 3.76
C GLU A 308 32.40 6.64 3.33
N ILE A 309 32.07 6.90 2.05
CA ILE A 309 32.04 8.26 1.49
C ILE A 309 30.63 8.86 1.50
N LYS A 310 29.60 8.06 1.19
CA LYS A 310 28.21 8.52 0.99
C LYS A 310 27.37 8.48 2.27
N GLY A 311 27.90 7.94 3.36
CA GLY A 311 27.17 7.57 4.57
C GLY A 311 26.37 6.27 4.35
N ASN A 312 25.42 6.29 3.42
CA ASN A 312 24.79 5.08 2.89
C ASN A 312 24.86 5.06 1.37
N ALA A 313 24.80 3.85 0.82
CA ALA A 313 24.69 3.57 -0.59
C ALA A 313 23.49 2.66 -0.87
N LEU A 314 23.09 2.55 -2.13
CA LEU A 314 21.90 1.81 -2.55
C LEU A 314 22.25 0.40 -2.99
N TYR A 315 21.56 -0.60 -2.42
CA TYR A 315 21.64 -1.98 -2.82
C TYR A 315 20.31 -2.46 -3.38
N GLY A 316 20.29 -2.85 -4.65
CA GLY A 316 19.11 -3.41 -5.32
C GLY A 316 19.12 -4.93 -5.34
N PHE A 317 18.04 -5.54 -4.85
CA PHE A 317 17.73 -6.96 -5.05
C PHE A 317 16.67 -7.06 -6.15
N ILE A 318 16.98 -7.73 -7.25
CA ILE A 318 16.15 -7.72 -8.46
C ILE A 318 15.85 -9.14 -8.90
N THR A 319 14.58 -9.38 -9.20
CA THR A 319 14.09 -10.64 -9.76
C THR A 319 13.74 -10.43 -11.23
N LEU A 320 14.24 -11.27 -12.12
CA LEU A 320 13.93 -11.22 -13.54
C LEU A 320 12.67 -12.05 -13.87
N LYS A 321 11.98 -11.70 -14.95
CA LYS A 321 10.82 -12.44 -15.49
C LYS A 321 11.23 -13.83 -16.01
N GLN A 322 12.45 -13.96 -16.50
CA GLN A 322 13.06 -15.19 -17.00
C GLN A 322 14.58 -15.14 -16.78
N GLU A 323 15.24 -16.30 -16.82
CA GLU A 323 16.69 -16.36 -16.78
C GLU A 323 17.30 -15.64 -17.99
N HIS A 324 18.43 -14.98 -17.75
CA HIS A 324 19.13 -14.21 -18.79
C HIS A 324 20.66 -14.39 -18.63
N GLU A 325 21.35 -14.58 -19.75
CA GLU A 325 22.79 -14.83 -19.74
C GLU A 325 23.62 -13.58 -19.45
N ASN A 326 23.17 -12.41 -19.90
CA ASN A 326 23.93 -11.16 -19.81
C ASN A 326 23.44 -10.25 -18.67
N LEU A 327 23.71 -10.65 -17.44
CA LEU A 327 23.24 -9.90 -16.25
C LEU A 327 23.93 -8.54 -16.08
N ASP A 328 25.16 -8.37 -16.57
CA ASP A 328 25.89 -7.11 -16.37
C ASP A 328 25.37 -5.99 -17.27
N ASP A 329 24.87 -6.29 -18.45
CA ASP A 329 24.23 -5.29 -19.30
C ASP A 329 22.88 -4.87 -18.75
N ILE A 330 22.08 -5.81 -18.21
CA ILE A 330 20.84 -5.50 -17.51
C ILE A 330 21.09 -4.57 -16.32
N LYS A 331 22.14 -4.79 -15.53
CA LYS A 331 22.51 -3.89 -14.41
C LYS A 331 22.85 -2.48 -14.89
N LYS A 332 23.54 -2.35 -16.02
CA LYS A 332 23.85 -1.03 -16.63
C LYS A 332 22.59 -0.34 -17.10
N GLU A 333 21.72 -1.04 -17.82
CA GLU A 333 20.44 -0.52 -18.33
C GLU A 333 19.55 -0.03 -17.19
N ILE A 334 19.43 -0.80 -16.08
CA ILE A 334 18.71 -0.41 -14.88
C ILE A 334 19.29 0.90 -14.31
N ASN A 335 20.59 1.02 -14.16
CA ASN A 335 21.21 2.23 -13.64
C ASN A 335 21.07 3.46 -14.58
N ILE A 336 21.01 3.24 -15.88
CA ILE A 336 20.68 4.28 -16.86
C ILE A 336 19.23 4.73 -16.69
N LEU A 337 18.31 3.79 -16.54
CA LEU A 337 16.89 4.06 -16.35
C LEU A 337 16.62 4.86 -15.06
N ILE A 338 17.22 4.44 -13.94
CA ILE A 338 17.15 5.15 -12.65
C ILE A 338 17.69 6.58 -12.81
N SER A 339 18.84 6.73 -13.47
CA SER A 339 19.47 8.06 -13.66
C SER A 339 18.60 9.01 -14.49
N LYS A 340 17.90 8.48 -15.48
CA LYS A 340 17.00 9.25 -16.35
C LYS A 340 15.72 9.66 -15.62
N LYS A 341 15.16 8.78 -14.78
CA LYS A 341 13.86 8.97 -14.12
C LYS A 341 13.95 9.76 -12.82
N ILE A 342 14.99 9.53 -12.05
CA ILE A 342 15.13 10.07 -10.68
C ILE A 342 16.34 10.98 -10.58
N GLY A 343 17.44 10.59 -11.19
CA GLY A 343 18.69 11.33 -11.16
C GLY A 343 19.89 10.46 -10.82
N PRO A 344 21.11 10.93 -11.12
CA PRO A 344 22.36 10.17 -10.94
C PRO A 344 22.64 9.74 -9.51
N ILE A 345 22.10 10.47 -8.52
CA ILE A 345 22.28 10.19 -7.09
C ILE A 345 21.59 8.90 -6.65
N ALA A 346 20.55 8.48 -7.36
CA ALA A 346 19.76 7.28 -7.05
C ALA A 346 20.31 6.00 -7.73
N LYS A 347 21.46 6.07 -8.40
CA LYS A 347 22.12 4.87 -8.97
C LYS A 347 22.40 3.85 -7.89
N LEU A 348 22.17 2.58 -8.23
CA LEU A 348 22.50 1.47 -7.34
C LEU A 348 24.01 1.22 -7.34
N ASP A 349 24.60 1.22 -6.18
CA ASP A 349 26.02 0.87 -5.99
C ASP A 349 26.25 -0.64 -6.07
N LYS A 350 25.26 -1.43 -5.60
CA LYS A 350 25.27 -2.88 -5.73
C LYS A 350 23.94 -3.38 -6.27
N ILE A 351 24.00 -4.36 -7.17
CA ILE A 351 22.82 -5.05 -7.71
C ILE A 351 23.02 -6.55 -7.60
N GLN A 352 22.11 -7.20 -6.91
CA GLN A 352 22.04 -8.64 -6.81
C GLN A 352 20.80 -9.17 -7.52
N MET A 353 21.02 -9.99 -8.55
CA MET A 353 19.94 -10.76 -9.15
C MET A 353 19.59 -11.92 -8.23
N THR A 354 18.29 -12.19 -8.05
CA THR A 354 17.79 -13.22 -7.15
C THR A 354 16.55 -13.89 -7.75
N ASN A 355 16.33 -15.16 -7.39
CA ASN A 355 15.17 -15.92 -7.88
C ASN A 355 13.86 -15.51 -7.20
N GLY A 356 13.92 -14.78 -6.08
CA GLY A 356 12.76 -14.27 -5.37
C GLY A 356 13.14 -13.39 -4.19
N LEU A 357 12.23 -12.50 -3.82
CA LEU A 357 12.38 -11.63 -2.66
C LEU A 357 11.74 -12.27 -1.43
N PRO A 358 12.33 -12.12 -0.22
CA PRO A 358 11.72 -12.61 1.00
C PRO A 358 10.44 -11.82 1.30
N LYS A 359 9.34 -12.54 1.48
CA LYS A 359 8.01 -11.95 1.70
C LYS A 359 7.35 -12.51 2.94
N THR A 360 6.48 -11.70 3.54
CA THR A 360 5.53 -12.18 4.53
C THR A 360 4.45 -13.03 3.85
N ARG A 361 3.61 -13.73 4.63
CA ARG A 361 2.46 -14.47 4.11
C ARG A 361 1.51 -13.59 3.27
N SER A 362 1.41 -12.30 3.59
CA SER A 362 0.62 -11.32 2.84
C SER A 362 1.28 -10.76 1.58
N GLY A 363 2.48 -11.25 1.22
CA GLY A 363 3.22 -10.80 0.03
C GLY A 363 4.11 -9.57 0.26
N LYS A 364 4.09 -8.95 1.44
CA LYS A 364 4.93 -7.78 1.74
C LYS A 364 6.41 -8.15 1.83
N ILE A 365 7.27 -7.39 1.13
CA ILE A 365 8.73 -7.60 1.12
C ILE A 365 9.31 -7.37 2.52
N MET A 366 10.12 -8.32 2.97
CA MET A 366 10.79 -8.29 4.28
C MET A 366 12.14 -7.56 4.21
N ARG A 367 12.11 -6.23 4.02
CA ARG A 367 13.33 -5.41 3.85
C ARG A 367 14.34 -5.56 4.98
N ARG A 368 13.90 -5.89 6.20
CA ARG A 368 14.81 -6.17 7.32
C ARG A 368 15.76 -7.33 7.03
N ILE A 369 15.32 -8.35 6.30
CA ILE A 369 16.18 -9.48 5.90
C ILE A 369 17.18 -9.00 4.85
N LEU A 370 16.70 -8.24 3.85
CA LEU A 370 17.55 -7.69 2.78
C LEU A 370 18.63 -6.75 3.32
N ARG A 371 18.28 -5.86 4.29
CA ARG A 371 19.28 -5.01 4.97
C ARG A 371 20.35 -5.82 5.68
N LYS A 372 20.00 -6.92 6.37
CA LYS A 372 21.00 -7.79 7.01
C LYS A 372 21.92 -8.46 6.00
N ILE A 373 21.44 -8.76 4.80
CA ILE A 373 22.26 -9.32 3.70
C ILE A 373 23.18 -8.22 3.15
N ALA A 374 22.64 -7.04 2.90
CA ALA A 374 23.38 -5.91 2.33
C ALA A 374 24.49 -5.37 3.26
N SER A 375 24.36 -5.56 4.59
CA SER A 375 25.32 -5.11 5.60
C SER A 375 26.44 -6.11 5.87
N LYS A 376 26.45 -7.28 5.23
CA LYS A 376 27.54 -8.27 5.26
C LYS A 376 28.52 -8.05 4.11
#